data_d1bdcb06efa4dc7f602a7ca73ce9f075
#
_entry.id   d1bdcb06efa4dc7f602a7ca73ce9f075
#
_cell.length_a   1.000
_cell.length_b   1.000
_cell.length_c   1.000
_cell.angle_alpha   90.00
_cell.angle_beta   90.00
_cell.angle_gamma   90.00
#
_symmetry.space_group_name_H-M   'P 1'
#
loop_
_entity.id
_entity.type
_entity.pdbx_description
1 polymer ?
#
loop_
_entity_poly.entity_id
_entity_poly.type
_entity_poly.pdbx_seq_one_letter_code
_entity_poly.pdbx_strand_id
1 'polypeptide(L)'
;MAKLISEQYLKEQKKLHENPNYGSASLNHVNIISKIIDDTGIKTLSDFGAGKKRLYEGLTKSGHSKQIQYYPYDPVYPEYGDPKLAELVTVIDVMEHIEEEYLEPVLDQIMQITQRLCYFSITTVPAKKILSDGRNAHLIQKSARWWLPKICQRFDIHFLQTKSTGFIVLCKTIS
;
A
#
# COMPACT_ATOMS: atom_id res chain seq x y z
N MET A 1 5.45 -5.31 -18.10
CA MET A 1 5.67 -5.76 -16.70
C MET A 1 4.99 -7.10 -16.46
N ALA A 2 5.51 -7.89 -15.50
CA ALA A 2 4.82 -9.12 -15.08
C ALA A 2 3.46 -8.77 -14.47
N LYS A 3 2.46 -9.57 -14.74
CA LYS A 3 1.13 -9.42 -14.15
C LYS A 3 1.20 -9.85 -12.68
N LEU A 4 0.86 -8.96 -11.75
CA LEU A 4 0.98 -9.16 -10.30
C LEU A 4 -0.38 -9.42 -9.62
N ILE A 5 -1.37 -9.82 -10.39
CA ILE A 5 -2.73 -10.15 -9.95
C ILE A 5 -3.38 -11.11 -10.96
N SER A 6 -4.12 -12.10 -10.52
CA SER A 6 -4.87 -12.97 -11.43
C SER A 6 -6.07 -12.24 -12.05
N GLU A 7 -6.52 -12.71 -13.23
CA GLU A 7 -7.71 -12.12 -13.88
C GLU A 7 -8.98 -12.29 -13.08
N GLN A 8 -9.09 -13.43 -12.44
CA GLN A 8 -10.22 -13.73 -11.58
C GLN A 8 -10.27 -12.75 -10.39
N TYR A 9 -9.14 -12.58 -9.70
CA TYR A 9 -9.10 -11.70 -8.55
C TYR A 9 -9.22 -10.22 -8.92
N LEU A 10 -8.67 -9.80 -10.06
CA LEU A 10 -8.88 -8.45 -10.58
C LEU A 10 -10.38 -8.13 -10.80
N LYS A 11 -11.16 -9.12 -11.27
CA LYS A 11 -12.63 -8.96 -11.40
C LYS A 11 -13.29 -8.77 -10.03
N GLU A 12 -12.88 -9.53 -9.01
CA GLU A 12 -13.39 -9.37 -7.65
C GLU A 12 -13.03 -7.99 -7.06
N GLN A 13 -11.80 -7.53 -7.26
CA GLN A 13 -11.37 -6.20 -6.82
C GLN A 13 -12.17 -5.09 -7.51
N LYS A 14 -12.44 -5.19 -8.82
CA LYS A 14 -13.30 -4.24 -9.54
C LYS A 14 -14.68 -4.13 -8.92
N LYS A 15 -15.32 -5.27 -8.58
CA LYS A 15 -16.62 -5.28 -7.89
C LYS A 15 -16.58 -4.58 -6.52
N LEU A 16 -15.52 -4.82 -5.74
CA LEU A 16 -15.35 -4.13 -4.45
C LEU A 16 -15.24 -2.61 -4.64
N HIS A 17 -14.52 -2.17 -5.66
CA HIS A 17 -14.33 -0.76 -5.97
C HIS A 17 -15.56 -0.05 -6.54
N GLU A 18 -16.60 -0.76 -6.98
CA GLU A 18 -17.91 -0.18 -7.31
C GLU A 18 -18.58 0.48 -6.09
N ASN A 19 -18.29 -0.02 -4.88
CA ASN A 19 -18.77 0.62 -3.65
C ASN A 19 -17.99 1.93 -3.40
N PRO A 20 -18.64 3.11 -3.38
CA PRO A 20 -17.96 4.39 -3.19
C PRO A 20 -17.24 4.51 -1.83
N ASN A 21 -17.67 3.76 -0.82
CA ASN A 21 -17.09 3.78 0.53
C ASN A 21 -15.93 2.78 0.70
N TYR A 22 -15.65 1.92 -0.30
CA TYR A 22 -14.53 0.99 -0.25
C TYR A 22 -13.20 1.71 -0.49
N GLY A 23 -12.14 1.28 0.23
CA GLY A 23 -10.79 1.82 0.08
C GLY A 23 -10.58 3.18 0.77
N SER A 24 -11.23 3.42 1.92
CA SER A 24 -11.07 4.67 2.70
C SER A 24 -10.01 4.59 3.80
N ALA A 25 -9.40 3.43 4.03
CA ALA A 25 -8.44 3.21 5.13
C ALA A 25 -7.25 4.18 5.08
N SER A 26 -6.78 4.53 3.88
CA SER A 26 -5.64 5.45 3.69
C SER A 26 -5.87 6.86 4.27
N LEU A 27 -7.12 7.30 4.47
CA LEU A 27 -7.43 8.57 5.15
C LEU A 27 -6.91 8.59 6.60
N ASN A 28 -6.87 7.45 7.28
CA ASN A 28 -6.38 7.35 8.66
C ASN A 28 -4.86 7.54 8.76
N HIS A 29 -4.16 7.50 7.63
CA HIS A 29 -2.70 7.59 7.54
C HIS A 29 -2.22 8.97 7.08
N VAL A 30 -3.11 9.91 6.74
CA VAL A 30 -2.77 11.25 6.24
C VAL A 30 -1.80 11.96 7.19
N ASN A 31 -2.10 11.99 8.50
CA ASN A 31 -1.28 12.69 9.48
C ASN A 31 0.16 12.14 9.57
N ILE A 32 0.32 10.82 9.56
CA ILE A 32 1.65 10.21 9.64
C ILE A 32 2.42 10.41 8.33
N ILE A 33 1.76 10.32 7.17
CA ILE A 33 2.39 10.56 5.87
C ILE A 33 2.77 12.04 5.74
N SER A 34 1.89 12.98 6.15
CA SER A 34 2.21 14.41 6.21
C SER A 34 3.47 14.68 7.06
N LYS A 35 3.53 14.04 8.25
CA LYS A 35 4.71 14.18 9.11
C LYS A 35 5.98 13.61 8.47
N ILE A 36 5.90 12.48 7.77
CA ILE A 36 7.05 11.93 7.04
C ILE A 36 7.52 12.92 5.96
N ILE A 37 6.58 13.54 5.22
CA ILE A 37 6.90 14.55 4.19
C ILE A 37 7.63 15.73 4.83
N ASP A 38 7.11 16.29 5.93
CA ASP A 38 7.69 17.43 6.61
C ASP A 38 9.08 17.14 7.19
N ASP A 39 9.22 16.00 7.90
CA ASP A 39 10.47 15.62 8.57
C ASP A 39 11.61 15.28 7.59
N THR A 40 11.26 14.78 6.40
CA THR A 40 12.26 14.23 5.45
C THR A 40 12.48 15.07 4.20
N GLY A 41 11.58 16.03 3.95
CA GLY A 41 11.64 16.93 2.79
C GLY A 41 11.46 16.22 1.44
N ILE A 42 10.88 15.01 1.41
CA ILE A 42 10.63 14.26 0.16
C ILE A 42 9.77 15.07 -0.82
N LYS A 43 10.00 14.85 -2.11
CA LYS A 43 9.32 15.56 -3.21
C LYS A 43 8.47 14.67 -4.10
N THR A 44 8.66 13.34 -4.02
CA THR A 44 7.92 12.38 -4.83
C THR A 44 7.31 11.28 -3.97
N LEU A 45 6.04 10.93 -4.23
CA LEU A 45 5.30 9.89 -3.53
C LEU A 45 4.62 8.97 -4.54
N SER A 46 4.94 7.67 -4.50
CA SER A 46 4.22 6.63 -5.22
C SER A 46 3.25 5.93 -4.28
N ASP A 47 1.97 5.96 -4.59
CA ASP A 47 0.90 5.34 -3.78
C ASP A 47 0.51 4.02 -4.44
N PHE A 48 1.07 2.93 -3.93
CA PHE A 48 0.88 1.59 -4.44
C PHE A 48 -0.39 0.98 -3.85
N GLY A 49 -1.38 0.71 -4.70
CA GLY A 49 -2.73 0.37 -4.28
C GLY A 49 -3.57 1.62 -3.94
N ALA A 50 -3.42 2.67 -4.74
CA ALA A 50 -4.01 3.99 -4.49
C ALA A 50 -5.55 4.00 -4.48
N GLY A 51 -6.19 2.97 -5.04
CA GLY A 51 -7.64 2.91 -5.15
C GLY A 51 -8.22 4.21 -5.71
N LYS A 52 -9.11 4.83 -4.96
CA LYS A 52 -9.74 6.12 -5.33
C LYS A 52 -8.92 7.35 -4.95
N LYS A 53 -7.60 7.22 -4.72
CA LYS A 53 -6.68 8.31 -4.33
C LYS A 53 -7.09 9.05 -3.03
N ARG A 54 -7.64 8.31 -2.07
CA ARG A 54 -8.10 8.91 -0.80
C ARG A 54 -6.94 9.49 0.02
N LEU A 55 -5.76 8.88 -0.04
CA LEU A 55 -4.56 9.48 0.57
C LEU A 55 -4.27 10.86 -0.01
N TYR A 56 -4.27 10.99 -1.35
CA TYR A 56 -4.02 12.27 -2.02
C TYR A 56 -5.07 13.33 -1.69
N GLU A 57 -6.36 12.94 -1.61
CA GLU A 57 -7.43 13.85 -1.17
C GLU A 57 -7.15 14.38 0.24
N GLY A 58 -6.73 13.51 1.16
CA GLY A 58 -6.35 13.89 2.52
C GLY A 58 -5.13 14.82 2.56
N LEU A 59 -4.08 14.48 1.81
CA LEU A 59 -2.87 15.32 1.68
C LEU A 59 -3.18 16.68 1.05
N THR A 60 -4.18 16.74 0.16
CA THR A 60 -4.64 18.02 -0.42
C THR A 60 -5.32 18.90 0.62
N LYS A 61 -6.21 18.30 1.42
CA LYS A 61 -6.90 19.02 2.50
C LYS A 61 -5.94 19.55 3.57
N SER A 62 -4.85 18.83 3.83
CA SER A 62 -3.80 19.22 4.78
C SER A 62 -2.72 20.16 4.17
N GLY A 63 -2.81 20.45 2.86
CA GLY A 63 -1.87 21.33 2.15
C GLY A 63 -0.59 20.68 1.65
N HIS A 64 -0.37 19.39 1.94
CA HIS A 64 0.87 18.67 1.61
C HIS A 64 0.97 18.26 0.14
N SER A 65 -0.17 18.12 -0.58
CA SER A 65 -0.15 17.78 -2.01
C SER A 65 0.64 18.77 -2.89
N LYS A 66 0.76 20.02 -2.45
CA LYS A 66 1.54 21.07 -3.17
C LYS A 66 3.05 20.89 -3.03
N GLN A 67 3.50 20.08 -2.07
CA GLN A 67 4.91 19.87 -1.76
C GLN A 67 5.51 18.67 -2.49
N ILE A 68 4.65 17.80 -3.04
CA ILE A 68 5.02 16.51 -3.63
C ILE A 68 4.45 16.33 -5.03
N GLN A 69 5.18 15.59 -5.86
CA GLN A 69 4.65 14.98 -7.06
C GLN A 69 4.09 13.60 -6.71
N TYR A 70 2.80 13.39 -6.94
CA TYR A 70 2.06 12.19 -6.56
C TYR A 70 1.86 11.24 -7.75
N TYR A 71 2.18 9.97 -7.57
CA TYR A 71 2.06 8.91 -8.55
C TYR A 71 1.14 7.80 -8.03
N PRO A 72 -0.14 7.78 -8.40
CA PRO A 72 -1.03 6.68 -8.05
C PRO A 72 -0.70 5.43 -8.88
N TYR A 73 -0.84 4.27 -8.28
CA TYR A 73 -0.86 2.99 -8.97
C TYR A 73 -1.91 2.08 -8.34
N ASP A 74 -2.74 1.45 -9.17
CA ASP A 74 -3.69 0.42 -8.75
C ASP A 74 -4.10 -0.43 -9.96
N PRO A 75 -4.05 -1.77 -9.90
CA PRO A 75 -4.40 -2.63 -11.03
C PRO A 75 -5.88 -2.52 -11.43
N VAL A 76 -6.76 -2.02 -10.55
CA VAL A 76 -8.18 -1.77 -10.86
C VAL A 76 -8.37 -0.53 -11.74
N TYR A 77 -7.43 0.41 -11.69
CA TYR A 77 -7.45 1.70 -12.38
C TYR A 77 -6.30 1.81 -13.40
N PRO A 78 -6.42 1.14 -14.57
CA PRO A 78 -5.34 1.08 -15.56
C PRO A 78 -4.94 2.47 -16.12
N GLU A 79 -5.81 3.46 -15.98
CA GLU A 79 -5.53 4.85 -16.36
C GLU A 79 -4.45 5.51 -15.51
N TYR A 80 -4.08 4.95 -14.35
CA TYR A 80 -2.96 5.46 -13.55
C TYR A 80 -1.59 5.07 -14.15
N GLY A 81 -1.58 4.07 -15.04
CA GLY A 81 -0.37 3.53 -15.64
C GLY A 81 0.43 2.66 -14.67
N ASP A 82 1.71 2.48 -14.99
CA ASP A 82 2.63 1.67 -14.19
C ASP A 82 3.11 2.39 -12.93
N PRO A 83 3.44 1.64 -11.85
CA PRO A 83 3.99 2.24 -10.64
C PRO A 83 5.32 2.94 -10.92
N LYS A 84 5.53 4.12 -10.33
CA LYS A 84 6.69 4.98 -10.62
C LYS A 84 7.66 5.04 -9.45
N LEU A 85 8.94 5.14 -9.78
CA LEU A 85 10.02 5.38 -8.84
C LEU A 85 9.77 6.68 -8.06
N ALA A 86 9.85 6.63 -6.74
CA ALA A 86 9.61 7.78 -5.86
C ALA A 86 10.46 7.71 -4.58
N GLU A 87 10.70 8.88 -3.98
CA GLU A 87 11.42 8.97 -2.70
C GLU A 87 10.65 8.32 -1.54
N LEU A 88 9.32 8.41 -1.55
CA LEU A 88 8.45 7.68 -0.64
C LEU A 88 7.48 6.80 -1.44
N VAL A 89 7.40 5.54 -1.06
CA VAL A 89 6.33 4.63 -1.51
C VAL A 89 5.39 4.37 -0.34
N THR A 90 4.09 4.53 -0.56
CA THR A 90 3.05 4.15 0.41
C THR A 90 2.33 2.89 -0.06
N VAL A 91 2.14 1.94 0.86
CA VAL A 91 1.46 0.66 0.65
C VAL A 91 0.50 0.46 1.82
N ILE A 92 -0.69 1.02 1.70
CA ILE A 92 -1.63 1.14 2.82
C ILE A 92 -2.83 0.24 2.60
N ASP A 93 -2.99 -0.78 3.44
CA ASP A 93 -4.10 -1.73 3.39
C ASP A 93 -4.18 -2.44 2.02
N VAL A 94 -3.04 -2.93 1.55
CA VAL A 94 -2.85 -3.56 0.23
C VAL A 94 -2.29 -4.97 0.34
N MET A 95 -1.25 -5.18 1.16
CA MET A 95 -0.48 -6.43 1.16
C MET A 95 -1.33 -7.64 1.58
N GLU A 96 -2.26 -7.47 2.51
CA GLU A 96 -3.21 -8.49 2.95
C GLU A 96 -4.20 -8.91 1.86
N HIS A 97 -4.34 -8.10 0.82
CA HIS A 97 -5.19 -8.38 -0.34
C HIS A 97 -4.43 -9.05 -1.50
N ILE A 98 -3.11 -9.24 -1.40
CA ILE A 98 -2.33 -9.87 -2.46
C ILE A 98 -2.56 -11.39 -2.44
N GLU A 99 -2.73 -12.00 -3.61
CA GLU A 99 -2.73 -13.44 -3.74
C GLU A 99 -1.33 -13.97 -3.40
N GLU A 100 -1.23 -15.02 -2.58
CA GLU A 100 0.04 -15.47 -1.97
C GLU A 100 1.12 -15.78 -3.02
N GLU A 101 0.73 -16.27 -4.19
CA GLU A 101 1.62 -16.56 -5.32
C GLU A 101 2.27 -15.31 -5.94
N TYR A 102 1.64 -14.13 -5.78
CA TYR A 102 2.18 -12.85 -6.28
C TYR A 102 2.89 -12.03 -5.20
N LEU A 103 2.92 -12.50 -3.95
CA LEU A 103 3.43 -11.72 -2.83
C LEU A 103 4.90 -11.31 -3.01
N GLU A 104 5.76 -12.26 -3.32
CA GLU A 104 7.20 -11.97 -3.48
C GLU A 104 7.46 -11.04 -4.69
N PRO A 105 6.88 -11.29 -5.90
CA PRO A 105 6.98 -10.35 -7.01
C PRO A 105 6.46 -8.94 -6.71
N VAL A 106 5.37 -8.82 -5.93
CA VAL A 106 4.83 -7.51 -5.52
C VAL A 106 5.81 -6.79 -4.59
N LEU A 107 6.37 -7.49 -3.58
CA LEU A 107 7.37 -6.91 -2.69
C LEU A 107 8.63 -6.46 -3.46
N ASP A 108 9.09 -7.26 -4.45
CA ASP A 108 10.20 -6.89 -5.32
C ASP A 108 9.91 -5.64 -6.15
N GLN A 109 8.69 -5.53 -6.69
CA GLN A 109 8.28 -4.33 -7.42
C GLN A 109 8.24 -3.10 -6.52
N ILE A 110 7.70 -3.21 -5.30
CA ILE A 110 7.69 -2.12 -4.33
C ILE A 110 9.12 -1.68 -4.00
N MET A 111 10.04 -2.63 -3.79
CA MET A 111 11.46 -2.33 -3.57
C MET A 111 12.06 -1.56 -4.75
N GLN A 112 11.83 -2.03 -5.99
CA GLN A 112 12.37 -1.41 -7.21
C GLN A 112 11.92 0.04 -7.43
N ILE A 113 10.73 0.40 -6.97
CA ILE A 113 10.20 1.76 -7.11
C ILE A 113 10.47 2.65 -5.89
N THR A 114 11.13 2.15 -4.85
CA THR A 114 11.45 2.91 -3.63
C THR A 114 12.87 3.47 -3.72
N GLN A 115 13.00 4.81 -3.67
CA GLN A 115 14.30 5.48 -3.65
C GLN A 115 14.87 5.65 -2.24
N ARG A 116 14.02 5.97 -1.24
CA ARG A 116 14.46 6.29 0.13
C ARG A 116 13.66 5.57 1.20
N LEU A 117 12.34 5.74 1.17
CA LEU A 117 11.43 5.29 2.23
C LEU A 117 10.27 4.50 1.65
N CYS A 118 9.88 3.43 2.36
CA CYS A 118 8.65 2.71 2.10
C CYS A 118 7.81 2.63 3.37
N TYR A 119 6.55 3.02 3.29
CA TYR A 119 5.59 2.94 4.38
C TYR A 119 4.55 1.86 4.11
N PHE A 120 4.50 0.84 4.96
CA PHE A 120 3.47 -0.19 4.93
C PHE A 120 2.50 -0.02 6.08
N SER A 121 1.21 -0.21 5.79
CA SER A 121 0.16 -0.53 6.76
C SER A 121 -0.45 -1.85 6.36
N ILE A 122 -0.42 -2.85 7.23
CA ILE A 122 -0.89 -4.21 6.96
C ILE A 122 -1.86 -4.62 8.04
N THR A 123 -3.06 -5.03 7.65
CA THR A 123 -4.07 -5.61 8.53
C THR A 123 -3.87 -7.12 8.63
N THR A 124 -3.86 -7.66 9.85
CA THR A 124 -3.53 -9.07 10.13
C THR A 124 -4.75 -9.92 10.53
N VAL A 125 -5.92 -9.29 10.59
CA VAL A 125 -7.20 -9.92 10.93
C VAL A 125 -8.10 -10.04 9.71
N PRO A 126 -9.13 -10.91 9.73
CA PRO A 126 -10.07 -11.03 8.62
C PRO A 126 -10.77 -9.71 8.30
N ALA A 127 -10.99 -9.46 7.00
CA ALA A 127 -11.88 -8.38 6.56
C ALA A 127 -13.33 -8.69 6.90
N LYS A 128 -14.14 -7.65 7.04
CA LYS A 128 -15.61 -7.79 7.11
C LYS A 128 -16.21 -8.22 5.77
N LYS A 129 -15.50 -8.02 4.67
CA LYS A 129 -15.93 -8.32 3.32
C LYS A 129 -15.55 -9.72 2.90
N ILE A 130 -16.54 -10.43 2.31
CA ILE A 130 -16.35 -11.70 1.62
C ILE A 130 -16.50 -11.43 0.12
N LEU A 131 -15.60 -12.01 -0.67
CA LEU A 131 -15.62 -11.94 -2.14
C LEU A 131 -16.76 -12.79 -2.70
N SER A 132 -17.14 -12.57 -3.95
CA SER A 132 -18.22 -13.35 -4.56
C SER A 132 -17.89 -14.83 -4.75
N ASP A 133 -16.60 -15.19 -4.71
CA ASP A 133 -16.11 -16.58 -4.74
C ASP A 133 -16.02 -17.25 -3.35
N GLY A 134 -16.45 -16.57 -2.28
CA GLY A 134 -16.47 -17.08 -0.91
C GLY A 134 -15.19 -16.84 -0.10
N ARG A 135 -14.10 -16.32 -0.71
CA ARG A 135 -12.87 -15.98 0.00
C ARG A 135 -13.06 -14.72 0.86
N ASN A 136 -12.34 -14.61 1.95
CA ASN A 136 -12.23 -13.35 2.67
C ASN A 136 -11.45 -12.34 1.83
N ALA A 137 -11.82 -11.05 1.87
CA ALA A 137 -11.12 -10.02 1.10
C ALA A 137 -9.67 -9.81 1.57
N HIS A 138 -9.33 -10.10 2.85
CA HIS A 138 -7.95 -10.25 3.29
C HIS A 138 -7.50 -11.68 2.98
N LEU A 139 -6.80 -11.88 1.88
CA LEU A 139 -6.34 -13.22 1.45
C LEU A 139 -5.22 -13.74 2.36
N ILE A 140 -4.37 -12.85 2.88
CA ILE A 140 -3.26 -13.18 3.77
C ILE A 140 -3.54 -12.63 5.17
N GLN A 141 -3.99 -13.51 6.08
CA GLN A 141 -4.32 -13.19 7.46
C GLN A 141 -3.21 -13.72 8.39
N LYS A 142 -2.00 -13.17 8.25
CA LYS A 142 -0.80 -13.60 8.99
C LYS A 142 -0.33 -12.51 9.96
N SER A 143 0.26 -12.91 11.08
CA SER A 143 0.79 -11.98 12.09
C SER A 143 1.98 -11.17 11.57
N ALA A 144 2.32 -10.07 12.23
CA ALA A 144 3.51 -9.27 11.93
C ALA A 144 4.79 -10.13 11.89
N ARG A 145 4.90 -11.16 12.76
CA ARG A 145 6.04 -12.09 12.78
C ARG A 145 6.23 -12.83 11.45
N TRP A 146 5.16 -13.07 10.70
CA TRP A 146 5.24 -13.71 9.39
C TRP A 146 5.61 -12.71 8.29
N TRP A 147 5.12 -11.47 8.39
CA TRP A 147 5.35 -10.41 7.40
C TRP A 147 6.74 -9.80 7.47
N LEU A 148 7.22 -9.50 8.68
CA LEU A 148 8.44 -8.73 8.88
C LEU A 148 9.69 -9.37 8.25
N PRO A 149 9.92 -10.72 8.32
CA PRO A 149 11.07 -11.32 7.63
C PRO A 149 11.08 -11.09 6.12
N LYS A 150 9.90 -11.07 5.46
CA LYS A 150 9.77 -10.82 4.02
C LYS A 150 10.08 -9.36 3.66
N ILE A 151 9.64 -8.44 4.50
CA ILE A 151 9.95 -7.01 4.36
C ILE A 151 11.45 -6.79 4.60
N CYS A 152 12.04 -7.39 5.64
CA CYS A 152 13.45 -7.25 6.00
C CYS A 152 14.42 -7.83 4.97
N GLN A 153 13.98 -8.70 4.07
CA GLN A 153 14.81 -9.14 2.94
C GLN A 153 15.06 -8.03 1.90
N ARG A 154 14.27 -6.96 1.94
CA ARG A 154 14.26 -5.88 0.94
C ARG A 154 14.50 -4.49 1.51
N PHE A 155 14.29 -4.33 2.79
CA PHE A 155 14.30 -3.03 3.47
C PHE A 155 14.87 -3.14 4.88
N ASP A 156 15.50 -2.06 5.34
CA ASP A 156 15.83 -1.86 6.75
C ASP A 156 14.65 -1.22 7.47
N ILE A 157 14.25 -1.78 8.62
CA ILE A 157 13.18 -1.20 9.44
C ILE A 157 13.70 0.05 10.14
N HIS A 158 13.02 1.18 9.92
CA HIS A 158 13.28 2.43 10.62
C HIS A 158 12.34 2.63 11.81
N PHE A 159 11.07 2.28 11.66
CA PHE A 159 10.05 2.41 12.70
C PHE A 159 9.01 1.29 12.54
N LEU A 160 8.58 0.72 13.66
CA LEU A 160 7.54 -0.30 13.70
C LEU A 160 6.56 0.01 14.83
N GLN A 161 5.27 -0.02 14.53
CA GLN A 161 4.19 0.05 15.52
C GLN A 161 3.20 -1.07 15.28
N THR A 162 3.00 -1.92 16.27
CA THR A 162 2.00 -2.99 16.23
C THR A 162 0.69 -2.52 16.88
N LYS A 163 -0.42 -3.05 16.39
CA LYS A 163 -1.78 -2.88 16.91
C LYS A 163 -2.45 -4.25 17.00
N SER A 164 -3.56 -4.37 17.71
CA SER A 164 -4.32 -5.63 17.83
C SER A 164 -4.83 -6.15 16.47
N THR A 165 -5.04 -5.27 15.50
CA THR A 165 -5.60 -5.61 14.18
C THR A 165 -4.57 -5.58 13.06
N GLY A 166 -3.31 -5.21 13.33
CA GLY A 166 -2.29 -5.07 12.29
C GLY A 166 -1.05 -4.34 12.78
N PHE A 167 -0.28 -3.80 11.84
CA PHE A 167 0.92 -3.02 12.14
C PHE A 167 1.19 -2.00 11.04
N ILE A 168 1.97 -1.00 11.40
CA ILE A 168 2.60 -0.08 10.45
C ILE A 168 4.11 -0.20 10.57
N VAL A 169 4.79 -0.11 9.44
CA VAL A 169 6.25 -0.09 9.40
C VAL A 169 6.74 0.94 8.38
N LEU A 170 7.66 1.78 8.81
CA LEU A 170 8.43 2.67 7.95
C LEU A 170 9.80 2.04 7.74
N CYS A 171 10.15 1.84 6.49
CA CYS A 171 11.38 1.20 6.07
C CYS A 171 12.27 2.17 5.29
N LYS A 172 13.58 1.87 5.27
CA LYS A 172 14.58 2.50 4.40
C LYS A 172 15.05 1.48 3.36
N THR A 173 15.49 1.96 2.21
CA THR A 173 16.22 1.13 1.26
C THR A 173 17.50 0.59 1.92
N ILE A 174 17.86 -0.66 1.61
CA ILE A 174 19.15 -1.25 2.01
C ILE A 174 20.24 -0.50 1.26
N SER A 175 21.22 0.03 2.01
CA SER A 175 22.41 0.73 1.48
C SER A 175 23.47 -0.25 0.97
#